data_4d06ce461c25ee91d74557bd33f99ca4
#
_entry.id   4d06ce461c25ee91d74557bd33f99ca4
#
_cell.length_a   1.000
_cell.length_b   1.000
_cell.length_c   1.000
_cell.angle_alpha   90.00
_cell.angle_beta   90.00
_cell.angle_gamma   90.00
#
_symmetry.space_group_name_H-M   'P 1'
#
loop_
_entity.id
_entity.type
_entity.pdbx_description
1 polymer ?
#
loop_
_entity_poly.entity_id
_entity_poly.type
_entity_poly.pdbx_seq_one_letter_code
_entity_poly.pdbx_strand_id
1 'polypeptide(L)'
;MTEIYLYWISTALLVLLYLASAITHVTKREWVRQAITGFGYPGYLLPLLIVVKLLAVLAILPRVNVAVSDLAYAGMFYHLLLSALAHIGVRKPAGALPAAVGLVLLVASFATQNAARDLPSPYAPTAAHQINPN
;
A
#
# COMPACT_ATOMS: atom_id res chain seq x y z
N MET A 1 13.00 5.92 -18.59
CA MET A 1 12.96 7.12 -17.70
C MET A 1 11.59 7.34 -17.12
N THR A 2 10.51 7.28 -17.93
CA THR A 2 9.13 7.47 -17.44
C THR A 2 8.75 6.45 -16.37
N GLU A 3 9.06 5.17 -16.56
CA GLU A 3 8.76 4.12 -15.59
C GLU A 3 9.47 4.33 -14.26
N ILE A 4 10.72 4.82 -14.28
CA ILE A 4 11.51 5.10 -13.08
C ILE A 4 10.87 6.22 -12.27
N TYR A 5 10.47 7.30 -12.92
CA TYR A 5 9.78 8.41 -12.26
C TYR A 5 8.42 7.97 -11.73
N LEU A 6 7.68 7.21 -12.52
CA LEU A 6 6.38 6.69 -12.10
C LEU A 6 6.51 5.81 -10.85
N TYR A 7 7.52 4.94 -10.82
CA TYR A 7 7.80 4.12 -9.64
C TYR A 7 8.06 4.97 -8.40
N TRP A 8 9.01 5.90 -8.48
CA TRP A 8 9.40 6.67 -7.29
C TRP A 8 8.31 7.61 -6.81
N ILE A 9 7.57 8.24 -7.72
CA ILE A 9 6.45 9.11 -7.36
C ILE A 9 5.33 8.30 -6.72
N SER A 10 4.91 7.21 -7.35
CA SER A 10 3.82 6.37 -6.82
C SER A 10 4.22 5.72 -5.49
N THR A 11 5.45 5.23 -5.38
CA THR A 11 5.96 4.63 -4.14
C THR A 11 6.04 5.66 -3.01
N ALA A 12 6.55 6.85 -3.28
CA ALA A 12 6.63 7.92 -2.29
C ALA A 12 5.23 8.31 -1.79
N LEU A 13 4.29 8.49 -2.71
CA LEU A 13 2.91 8.84 -2.34
C LEU A 13 2.23 7.70 -1.57
N LEU A 14 2.46 6.46 -1.96
CA LEU A 14 1.92 5.29 -1.26
C LEU A 14 2.48 5.19 0.16
N VAL A 15 3.79 5.36 0.33
CA VAL A 15 4.45 5.37 1.63
C VAL A 15 3.91 6.50 2.50
N LEU A 16 3.77 7.71 1.95
CA LEU A 16 3.20 8.85 2.68
C LEU A 16 1.76 8.58 3.11
N LEU A 17 0.96 7.98 2.25
CA LEU A 17 -0.42 7.59 2.58
C LEU A 17 -0.45 6.63 3.77
N TYR A 18 0.40 5.60 3.76
CA TYR A 18 0.47 4.61 4.83
C TYR A 18 1.01 5.20 6.13
N LEU A 19 2.04 6.06 6.07
CA LEU A 19 2.58 6.73 7.25
C LEU A 19 1.56 7.70 7.85
N ALA A 20 0.90 8.50 7.01
CA ALA A 20 -0.15 9.41 7.47
C ALA A 20 -1.29 8.65 8.14
N SER A 21 -1.68 7.51 7.56
CA SER A 21 -2.70 6.65 8.13
C SER A 21 -2.26 6.04 9.46
N ALA A 22 -1.03 5.57 9.57
CA ALA A 22 -0.48 5.04 10.83
C ALA A 22 -0.44 6.11 11.91
N ILE A 23 -0.01 7.34 11.57
CA ILE A 23 0.00 8.47 12.49
C ILE A 23 -1.42 8.79 12.97
N THR A 24 -2.39 8.80 12.07
CA THR A 24 -3.81 9.02 12.42
C THR A 24 -4.30 7.93 13.39
N HIS A 25 -3.93 6.68 13.15
CA HIS A 25 -4.30 5.57 14.02
C HIS A 25 -3.73 5.72 15.43
N VAL A 26 -2.55 6.32 15.58
CA VAL A 26 -1.93 6.58 16.88
C VAL A 26 -2.53 7.82 17.55
N THR A 27 -2.67 8.92 16.81
CA THR A 27 -3.06 10.21 17.38
C THR A 27 -4.58 10.34 17.59
N LYS A 28 -5.37 9.72 16.72
CA LYS A 28 -6.83 9.74 16.79
C LYS A 28 -7.37 8.32 17.07
N ARG A 29 -6.76 7.66 18.02
CA ARG A 29 -7.00 6.25 18.32
C ARG A 29 -8.48 5.93 18.56
N GLU A 30 -9.16 6.73 19.36
CA GLU A 30 -10.57 6.47 19.70
C GLU A 30 -11.48 6.63 18.47
N TRP A 31 -11.26 7.67 17.67
CA TRP A 31 -12.01 7.90 16.46
C TRP A 31 -11.84 6.74 15.46
N VAL A 32 -10.61 6.26 15.29
CA VAL A 32 -10.31 5.13 14.40
C VAL A 32 -10.92 3.84 14.94
N ARG A 33 -10.84 3.62 16.27
CA ARG A 33 -11.45 2.44 16.91
C ARG A 33 -12.94 2.39 16.67
N GLN A 34 -13.62 3.52 16.80
CA GLN A 34 -15.06 3.62 16.53
C GLN A 34 -15.38 3.30 15.07
N ALA A 35 -14.55 3.77 14.12
CA ALA A 35 -14.71 3.43 12.72
C ALA A 35 -14.54 1.94 12.47
N ILE A 36 -13.51 1.32 13.03
CA ILE A 36 -13.23 -0.12 12.90
C ILE A 36 -14.40 -0.95 13.44
N THR A 37 -14.86 -0.64 14.65
CA THR A 37 -15.99 -1.35 15.25
C THR A 37 -17.29 -1.09 14.50
N GLY A 38 -17.45 0.10 13.91
CA GLY A 38 -18.58 0.41 13.06
C GLY A 38 -18.63 -0.41 11.76
N PHE A 39 -17.47 -0.89 11.29
CA PHE A 39 -17.39 -1.83 10.17
C PHE A 39 -17.70 -3.28 10.56
N GLY A 40 -17.84 -3.56 11.86
CA GLY A 40 -18.05 -4.91 12.38
C GLY A 40 -16.77 -5.64 12.77
N TYR A 41 -15.63 -4.97 12.78
CA TYR A 41 -14.35 -5.56 13.18
C TYR A 41 -14.07 -5.34 14.66
N PRO A 42 -13.28 -6.22 15.30
CA PRO A 42 -12.92 -6.05 16.72
C PRO A 42 -11.94 -4.89 16.92
N GLY A 43 -12.02 -4.23 18.07
CA GLY A 43 -11.18 -3.09 18.41
C GLY A 43 -9.68 -3.40 18.47
N TYR A 44 -9.28 -4.65 18.72
CA TYR A 44 -7.86 -5.05 18.75
C TYR A 44 -7.20 -4.97 17.37
N LEU A 45 -7.99 -4.83 16.31
CA LEU A 45 -7.44 -4.67 14.96
C LEU A 45 -6.62 -3.39 14.83
N LEU A 46 -6.92 -2.37 15.64
CA LEU A 46 -6.24 -1.07 15.58
C LEU A 46 -4.71 -1.17 15.75
N PRO A 47 -4.17 -1.73 16.86
CA PRO A 47 -2.72 -1.84 17.00
C PRO A 47 -2.10 -2.77 15.95
N LEU A 48 -2.80 -3.80 15.54
CA LEU A 48 -2.35 -4.69 14.48
C LEU A 48 -2.16 -3.94 13.16
N LEU A 49 -3.13 -3.10 12.78
CA LEU A 49 -3.04 -2.30 11.56
C LEU A 49 -1.87 -1.31 11.59
N ILE A 50 -1.59 -0.71 12.75
CA ILE A 50 -0.45 0.19 12.89
C ILE A 50 0.85 -0.56 12.60
N VAL A 51 1.04 -1.72 13.23
CA VAL A 51 2.26 -2.54 13.06
C VAL A 51 2.40 -3.00 11.61
N VAL A 52 1.34 -3.52 11.02
CA VAL A 52 1.36 -4.04 9.65
C VAL A 52 1.68 -2.92 8.65
N LYS A 53 1.14 -1.72 8.84
CA LYS A 53 1.43 -0.57 7.97
C LYS A 53 2.90 -0.17 8.02
N LEU A 54 3.47 -0.12 9.22
CA LEU A 54 4.89 0.22 9.38
C LEU A 54 5.79 -0.87 8.79
N LEU A 55 5.44 -2.14 8.99
CA LEU A 55 6.19 -3.26 8.41
C LEU A 55 6.13 -3.23 6.88
N ALA A 56 4.99 -2.89 6.29
CA ALA A 56 4.85 -2.78 4.86
C ALA A 56 5.78 -1.70 4.28
N VAL A 57 5.84 -0.53 4.91
CA VAL A 57 6.74 0.54 4.50
C VAL A 57 8.21 0.09 4.59
N LEU A 58 8.58 -0.57 5.68
CA LEU A 58 9.95 -1.08 5.88
C LEU A 58 10.31 -2.20 4.89
N ALA A 59 9.34 -2.96 4.42
CA ALA A 59 9.56 -4.00 3.42
C ALA A 59 9.76 -3.43 2.02
N ILE A 60 8.99 -2.41 1.64
CA ILE A 60 8.99 -1.85 0.29
C ILE A 60 10.12 -0.85 0.08
N LEU A 61 10.32 0.06 1.01
CA LEU A 61 11.21 1.21 0.80
C LEU A 61 12.69 0.81 0.81
N PRO A 62 13.24 0.13 1.86
CA PRO A 62 14.60 -0.37 1.82
C PRO A 62 14.77 -1.54 0.85
N ARG A 63 13.74 -2.34 0.70
CA ARG A 63 13.70 -3.52 -0.18
C ARG A 63 14.91 -4.43 0.01
N VAL A 64 15.15 -4.81 1.24
CA VAL A 64 16.25 -5.72 1.61
C VAL A 64 16.04 -7.11 1.02
N ASN A 65 14.78 -7.54 0.89
CA ASN A 65 14.41 -8.83 0.33
C ASN A 65 13.25 -8.66 -0.63
N VAL A 66 13.43 -9.11 -1.89
CA VAL A 66 12.41 -8.95 -2.94
C VAL A 66 11.13 -9.71 -2.61
N ALA A 67 11.24 -10.93 -2.09
CA ALA A 67 10.06 -11.74 -1.73
C ALA A 67 9.25 -11.08 -0.61
N VAL A 68 9.91 -10.49 0.39
CA VAL A 68 9.26 -9.76 1.48
C VAL A 68 8.58 -8.49 0.95
N SER A 69 9.23 -7.80 0.03
CA SER A 69 8.64 -6.63 -0.65
C SER A 69 7.39 -7.02 -1.43
N ASP A 70 7.45 -8.10 -2.20
CA ASP A 70 6.29 -8.58 -2.97
C ASP A 70 5.14 -9.02 -2.05
N LEU A 71 5.47 -9.66 -0.93
CA LEU A 71 4.48 -10.03 0.10
C LEU A 71 3.81 -8.77 0.68
N ALA A 72 4.59 -7.73 0.93
CA ALA A 72 4.07 -6.45 1.42
C ALA A 72 3.11 -5.81 0.40
N TYR A 73 3.46 -5.82 -0.88
CA TYR A 73 2.55 -5.35 -1.94
C TYR A 73 1.24 -6.13 -1.95
N ALA A 74 1.30 -7.44 -1.84
CA ALA A 74 0.10 -8.28 -1.78
C ALA A 74 -0.76 -7.95 -0.56
N GLY A 75 -0.14 -7.82 0.61
CA GLY A 75 -0.84 -7.45 1.84
C GLY A 75 -1.50 -6.08 1.76
N MET A 76 -0.79 -5.11 1.21
CA MET A 76 -1.33 -3.76 1.00
C MET A 76 -2.50 -3.78 0.02
N PHE A 77 -2.41 -4.57 -1.04
CA PHE A 77 -3.50 -4.73 -2.00
C PHE A 77 -4.78 -5.21 -1.32
N TYR A 78 -4.70 -6.30 -0.58
CA TYR A 78 -5.86 -6.84 0.12
C TYR A 78 -6.37 -5.88 1.20
N HIS A 79 -5.48 -5.25 1.95
CA HIS A 79 -5.85 -4.26 2.96
C HIS A 79 -6.64 -3.09 2.34
N LEU A 80 -6.15 -2.52 1.25
CA LEU A 80 -6.81 -1.40 0.57
C LEU A 80 -8.14 -1.81 -0.04
N LEU A 81 -8.18 -2.99 -0.65
CA LEU A 81 -9.41 -3.54 -1.22
C LEU A 81 -10.48 -3.74 -0.15
N LEU A 82 -10.12 -4.37 0.97
CA LEU A 82 -11.03 -4.60 2.07
C LEU A 82 -11.47 -3.29 2.73
N SER A 83 -10.57 -2.33 2.85
CA SER A 83 -10.91 -0.99 3.36
C SER A 83 -11.95 -0.29 2.48
N ALA A 84 -11.76 -0.32 1.16
CA ALA A 84 -12.73 0.24 0.23
C ALA A 84 -14.09 -0.45 0.34
N LEU A 85 -14.10 -1.79 0.39
CA LEU A 85 -15.33 -2.56 0.52
C LEU A 85 -16.02 -2.31 1.86
N ALA A 86 -15.28 -2.14 2.96
CA ALA A 86 -15.85 -1.83 4.25
C ALA A 86 -16.60 -0.49 4.26
N HIS A 87 -16.00 0.54 3.65
CA HIS A 87 -16.65 1.84 3.55
C HIS A 87 -17.90 1.81 2.66
N ILE A 88 -17.85 1.09 1.55
CA ILE A 88 -19.01 0.91 0.67
C ILE A 88 -20.09 0.11 1.37
N GLY A 89 -19.70 -0.95 2.10
CA GLY A 89 -20.64 -1.82 2.81
C GLY A 89 -21.45 -1.11 3.89
N VAL A 90 -20.86 -0.12 4.56
CA VAL A 90 -21.60 0.70 5.54
C VAL A 90 -22.23 1.95 4.91
N ARG A 91 -22.33 1.99 3.59
CA ARG A 91 -22.96 3.07 2.83
C ARG A 91 -22.30 4.43 3.00
N LYS A 92 -20.96 4.44 3.17
CA LYS A 92 -20.12 5.65 3.23
C LYS A 92 -19.08 5.62 2.12
N PRO A 93 -19.48 5.65 0.82
CA PRO A 93 -18.54 5.45 -0.28
C PRO A 93 -17.46 6.53 -0.38
N ALA A 94 -17.72 7.74 0.11
CA ALA A 94 -16.70 8.79 0.15
C ALA A 94 -15.49 8.40 1.01
N GLY A 95 -15.68 7.60 2.05
CA GLY A 95 -14.61 7.08 2.89
C GLY A 95 -13.71 6.07 2.17
N ALA A 96 -14.18 5.48 1.07
CA ALA A 96 -13.38 4.56 0.25
C ALA A 96 -12.38 5.27 -0.66
N LEU A 97 -12.46 6.59 -0.82
CA LEU A 97 -11.61 7.35 -1.74
C LEU A 97 -10.10 7.21 -1.42
N PRO A 98 -9.65 7.35 -0.17
CA PRO A 98 -8.23 7.12 0.15
C PRO A 98 -7.75 5.71 -0.22
N ALA A 99 -8.58 4.68 0.00
CA ALA A 99 -8.25 3.31 -0.37
C ALA A 99 -8.17 3.13 -1.89
N ALA A 100 -9.07 3.77 -2.64
CA ALA A 100 -9.05 3.74 -4.10
C ALA A 100 -7.79 4.41 -4.65
N VAL A 101 -7.42 5.57 -4.12
CA VAL A 101 -6.17 6.26 -4.47
C VAL A 101 -4.97 5.39 -4.14
N GLY A 102 -4.97 4.76 -2.96
CA GLY A 102 -3.91 3.84 -2.55
C GLY A 102 -3.77 2.65 -3.50
N LEU A 103 -4.87 2.08 -3.98
CA LEU A 103 -4.86 0.98 -4.95
C LEU A 103 -4.22 1.41 -6.28
N VAL A 104 -4.55 2.59 -6.78
CA VAL A 104 -3.93 3.12 -8.02
C VAL A 104 -2.43 3.30 -7.83
N LEU A 105 -2.01 3.91 -6.73
CA LEU A 105 -0.59 4.10 -6.40
C LEU A 105 0.14 2.77 -6.24
N LEU A 106 -0.51 1.80 -5.62
CA LEU A 106 0.04 0.46 -5.42
C LEU A 106 0.29 -0.23 -6.76
N VAL A 107 -0.67 -0.21 -7.66
CA VAL A 107 -0.55 -0.82 -8.99
C VAL A 107 0.57 -0.15 -9.78
N ALA A 108 0.62 1.18 -9.77
CA ALA A 108 1.67 1.93 -10.45
C ALA A 108 3.07 1.59 -9.90
N SER A 109 3.21 1.55 -8.58
CA SER A 109 4.46 1.21 -7.91
C SER A 109 4.89 -0.23 -8.21
N PHE A 110 3.99 -1.19 -8.04
CA PHE A 110 4.28 -2.60 -8.30
C PHE A 110 4.64 -2.85 -9.76
N ALA A 111 3.85 -2.32 -10.68
CA ALA A 111 4.03 -2.56 -12.12
C ALA A 111 5.34 -1.97 -12.67
N THR A 112 5.89 -0.93 -12.04
CA THR A 112 7.08 -0.24 -12.51
C THR A 112 8.34 -0.51 -11.69
N GLN A 113 8.26 -1.38 -10.66
CA GLN A 113 9.39 -1.60 -9.75
C GLN A 113 10.63 -2.16 -10.45
N ASN A 114 10.46 -2.99 -11.47
CA ASN A 114 11.58 -3.62 -12.16
C ASN A 114 12.38 -2.62 -13.01
N ALA A 115 11.80 -1.48 -13.35
CA ALA A 115 12.52 -0.41 -14.05
C ALA A 115 13.43 0.39 -13.12
N ALA A 116 13.08 0.47 -11.83
CA ALA A 116 13.75 1.36 -10.87
C ALA A 116 14.64 0.63 -9.85
N ARG A 117 14.43 -0.67 -9.67
CA ARG A 117 15.17 -1.47 -8.67
C ARG A 117 16.10 -2.46 -9.34
N ASP A 118 17.26 -2.68 -8.72
CA ASP A 118 18.32 -3.54 -9.26
C ASP A 118 17.93 -5.01 -9.30
N LEU A 119 17.30 -5.50 -8.23
CA LEU A 119 16.85 -6.89 -8.16
C LEU A 119 15.39 -6.97 -8.61
N PRO A 120 15.12 -7.64 -9.73
CA PRO A 120 13.76 -7.70 -10.26
C PRO A 120 12.85 -8.62 -9.46
N SER A 121 11.57 -8.24 -9.38
CA SER A 121 10.52 -9.13 -8.90
C SER A 121 10.09 -10.04 -10.05
N PRO A 122 9.97 -11.36 -9.82
CA PRO A 122 9.48 -12.29 -10.85
C PRO A 122 7.98 -12.12 -11.14
N TYR A 123 7.26 -11.41 -10.27
CA TYR A 123 5.81 -11.22 -10.38
C TYR A 123 5.41 -9.89 -11.01
N ALA A 124 6.35 -8.95 -11.10
CA ALA A 124 6.10 -7.65 -11.73
C ALA A 124 6.45 -7.70 -13.23
N PRO A 125 5.85 -6.83 -14.05
CA PRO A 125 6.19 -6.74 -15.47
C PRO A 125 7.68 -6.45 -15.68
N THR A 126 8.25 -7.06 -16.71
CA THR A 126 9.62 -6.77 -17.13
C THR A 126 9.71 -5.33 -17.63
N ALA A 127 10.73 -4.60 -17.19
CA ALA A 127 10.93 -3.22 -17.64
C ALA A 127 11.23 -3.17 -19.14
N ALA A 128 10.83 -2.09 -19.81
CA ALA A 128 10.99 -1.94 -21.24
C ALA A 128 12.47 -2.06 -21.70
N HIS A 129 13.40 -1.52 -20.92
CA HIS A 129 14.83 -1.62 -21.23
C HIS A 129 15.40 -3.04 -21.05
N GLN A 130 14.71 -3.91 -20.30
CA GLN A 130 15.11 -5.32 -20.11
C GLN A 130 14.55 -6.21 -21.23
N ILE A 131 13.48 -5.80 -21.89
CA ILE A 131 12.88 -6.54 -23.01
C ILE A 131 13.73 -6.31 -24.28
N ASN A 132 14.27 -5.11 -24.45
CA ASN A 132 15.06 -4.74 -25.63
C ASN A 132 16.36 -4.06 -25.19
N PRO A 133 17.38 -4.84 -24.80
CA PRO A 133 18.61 -4.31 -24.23
C PRO A 133 19.53 -3.61 -25.26
N ASN A 134 19.22 -3.67 -26.55
CA ASN A 134 20.06 -3.05 -27.61
C ASN A 134 19.63 -1.62 -27.91
#